data_5439dbb58fe8185f78a660be4912cae1
#
_entry.id   5439dbb58fe8185f78a660be4912cae1
#
_cell.length_a   1.000
_cell.length_b   1.000
_cell.length_c   1.000
_cell.angle_alpha   90.00
_cell.angle_beta   90.00
_cell.angle_gamma   90.00
#
_symmetry.space_group_name_H-M   'P 1'
#
loop_
_entity.id
_entity.type
_entity.pdbx_description
1 polymer ?
#
loop_
_entity_poly.entity_id
_entity_poly.type
_entity_poly.pdbx_seq_one_letter_code
_entity_poly.pdbx_strand_id
1 'polypeptide(L)'
;MSMASDKIYANSNTTTGSIGVIMSGYDMSGLYKKLGIRYVSITSGKNKDSSKFTDEQIAIYQDQINEAYEEFVNIVADGRDMSVEDVKKLADGRTYTAKQAKNNGLIDEISLYPDMKDAMSKKLGTSTFYEMESDEGLLQSLFSKAESLVPKSEAQVL
;
A
#
# COMPACT_ATOMS: atom_id res chain seq x y z
N MET A 1 -3.48 -2.74 8.08
CA MET A 1 -4.00 -4.13 8.06
C MET A 1 -3.25 -5.05 9.01
N SER A 2 -1.91 -5.16 8.95
CA SER A 2 -1.13 -6.08 9.84
C SER A 2 -1.33 -5.80 11.33
N MET A 3 -1.61 -4.54 11.73
CA MET A 3 -1.84 -4.18 13.14
C MET A 3 -3.12 -4.75 13.75
N ALA A 4 -4.03 -5.31 12.94
CA ALA A 4 -5.23 -5.99 13.40
C ALA A 4 -5.00 -7.49 13.70
N SER A 5 -3.78 -7.99 13.54
CA SER A 5 -3.44 -9.39 13.79
C SER A 5 -2.68 -9.58 15.10
N ASP A 6 -2.90 -10.71 15.78
CA ASP A 6 -2.21 -11.06 17.04
C ASP A 6 -0.71 -11.28 16.87
N LYS A 7 -0.26 -11.67 15.66
CA LYS A 7 1.15 -11.85 15.31
C LYS A 7 1.44 -11.50 13.88
N ILE A 8 2.60 -10.88 13.66
CA ILE A 8 3.10 -10.46 12.36
C ILE A 8 4.37 -11.26 12.07
N TYR A 9 4.32 -12.04 11.00
CA TYR A 9 5.46 -12.80 10.49
C TYR A 9 5.98 -12.18 9.20
N ALA A 10 7.28 -12.23 8.99
CA ALA A 10 7.91 -11.80 7.75
C ALA A 10 8.95 -12.82 7.29
N ASN A 11 9.12 -12.97 5.98
CA ASN A 11 10.25 -13.70 5.41
C ASN A 11 11.56 -12.91 5.63
N SER A 12 12.70 -13.57 5.68
CA SER A 12 14.01 -12.95 5.87
C SER A 12 14.36 -11.88 4.83
N ASN A 13 13.82 -12.01 3.61
CA ASN A 13 14.01 -11.06 2.51
C ASN A 13 12.92 -9.97 2.43
N THR A 14 11.99 -9.95 3.37
CA THR A 14 10.92 -8.94 3.40
C THR A 14 11.50 -7.57 3.73
N THR A 15 11.05 -6.58 2.98
CA THR A 15 11.19 -5.16 3.32
C THR A 15 9.84 -4.64 3.79
N THR A 16 9.82 -3.98 4.95
CA THR A 16 8.62 -3.45 5.59
C THR A 16 8.87 -2.06 6.16
N GLY A 17 7.95 -1.51 6.93
CA GLY A 17 8.06 -0.14 7.43
C GLY A 17 7.32 0.81 6.49
N SER A 18 8.03 1.81 5.96
CA SER A 18 7.42 2.88 5.12
C SER A 18 6.20 3.53 5.81
N ILE A 19 6.29 3.65 7.14
CA ILE A 19 5.25 4.30 7.94
C ILE A 19 5.35 5.79 7.69
N GLY A 20 4.40 6.30 6.94
CA GLY A 20 4.37 7.70 6.52
C GLY A 20 3.26 7.92 5.50
N VAL A 21 2.93 9.18 5.27
CA VAL A 21 1.91 9.61 4.33
C VAL A 21 2.52 10.60 3.34
N ILE A 22 2.26 10.44 2.08
CA ILE A 22 2.78 11.31 1.03
C ILE A 22 1.67 11.67 0.04
N MET A 23 1.65 12.93 -0.37
CA MET A 23 0.98 13.38 -1.58
C MET A 23 2.04 14.04 -2.46
N SER A 24 2.15 13.63 -3.71
CA SER A 24 3.12 14.19 -4.65
C SER A 24 2.48 14.46 -6.01
N GLY A 25 3.00 15.47 -6.71
CA GLY A 25 2.54 15.82 -8.05
C GLY A 25 3.56 16.73 -8.75
N TYR A 26 3.31 17.03 -10.02
CA TYR A 26 4.12 17.95 -10.81
C TYR A 26 3.30 19.17 -11.18
N ASP A 27 3.81 20.36 -10.90
CA ASP A 27 3.31 21.58 -11.50
C ASP A 27 3.93 21.76 -12.90
N MET A 28 3.12 21.48 -13.92
CA MET A 28 3.52 21.58 -15.33
C MET A 28 3.18 22.94 -15.96
N SER A 29 2.62 23.88 -15.19
CA SER A 29 2.12 25.16 -15.70
C SER A 29 3.20 25.98 -16.42
N GLY A 30 4.43 25.98 -15.91
CA GLY A 30 5.57 26.64 -16.54
C GLY A 30 5.97 26.02 -17.89
N LEU A 31 5.89 24.69 -17.99
CA LEU A 31 6.16 23.98 -19.25
C LEU A 31 5.07 24.25 -20.28
N TYR A 32 3.81 24.16 -19.88
CA TYR A 32 2.68 24.45 -20.76
C TYR A 32 2.76 25.87 -21.35
N LYS A 33 3.11 26.84 -20.49
CA LYS A 33 3.32 28.22 -20.95
C LYS A 33 4.44 28.35 -22.00
N LYS A 34 5.57 27.63 -21.81
CA LYS A 34 6.69 27.63 -22.78
C LYS A 34 6.31 27.01 -24.14
N LEU A 35 5.46 25.97 -24.08
CA LEU A 35 5.01 25.26 -25.29
C LEU A 35 3.75 25.86 -25.93
N GLY A 36 3.22 26.96 -25.40
CA GLY A 36 1.99 27.58 -25.91
C GLY A 36 0.74 26.73 -25.66
N ILE A 37 0.79 25.77 -24.77
CA ILE A 37 -0.34 24.88 -24.39
C ILE A 37 -1.23 25.65 -23.41
N ARG A 38 -2.51 25.77 -23.73
CA ARG A 38 -3.50 26.34 -22.82
C ARG A 38 -4.19 25.24 -22.03
N TYR A 39 -3.91 25.18 -20.73
CA TYR A 39 -4.69 24.37 -19.80
C TYR A 39 -6.00 25.09 -19.45
N VAL A 40 -7.11 24.40 -19.53
CA VAL A 40 -8.45 24.93 -19.20
C VAL A 40 -9.08 23.99 -18.18
N SER A 41 -9.44 24.54 -17.02
CA SER A 41 -10.16 23.83 -15.96
C SER A 41 -11.40 24.64 -15.58
N ILE A 42 -12.54 23.97 -15.50
CA ILE A 42 -13.82 24.57 -15.05
C ILE A 42 -14.24 23.80 -13.82
N THR A 43 -14.22 24.45 -12.67
CA THR A 43 -14.42 23.79 -11.37
C THR A 43 -15.52 24.48 -10.56
N SER A 44 -16.16 23.73 -9.68
CA SER A 44 -17.18 24.23 -8.76
C SER A 44 -16.59 25.02 -7.56
N GLY A 45 -15.28 24.92 -7.32
CA GLY A 45 -14.62 25.58 -6.19
C GLY A 45 -13.12 25.75 -6.40
N LYS A 46 -12.54 26.77 -5.79
CA LYS A 46 -11.15 27.18 -6.00
C LYS A 46 -10.09 26.11 -5.69
N ASN A 47 -10.40 25.22 -4.76
CA ASN A 47 -9.47 24.17 -4.32
C ASN A 47 -9.71 22.81 -4.99
N LYS A 48 -10.61 22.75 -6.00
CA LYS A 48 -10.91 21.50 -6.71
C LYS A 48 -9.85 21.12 -7.75
N ASP A 49 -9.16 22.11 -8.31
CA ASP A 49 -8.10 21.91 -9.27
C ASP A 49 -6.73 22.07 -8.58
N SER A 50 -6.02 20.97 -8.45
CA SER A 50 -4.68 20.90 -7.86
C SER A 50 -3.56 20.88 -8.90
N SER A 51 -3.84 21.24 -10.14
CA SER A 51 -2.83 21.21 -11.22
C SER A 51 -1.63 22.16 -10.99
N LYS A 52 -1.78 23.16 -10.13
CA LYS A 52 -0.75 24.16 -9.81
C LYS A 52 -0.25 24.13 -8.39
N PHE A 53 -0.92 23.41 -7.50
CA PHE A 53 -0.58 23.35 -6.06
C PHE A 53 -0.30 24.75 -5.47
N THR A 54 -1.32 25.57 -5.35
CA THR A 54 -1.16 26.87 -4.70
C THR A 54 -0.73 26.71 -3.25
N ASP A 55 -0.08 27.75 -2.65
CA ASP A 55 0.36 27.71 -1.25
C ASP A 55 -0.80 27.39 -0.28
N GLU A 56 -1.99 27.92 -0.56
CA GLU A 56 -3.21 27.61 0.20
C GLU A 56 -3.57 26.11 0.10
N GLN A 57 -3.53 25.56 -1.12
CA GLN A 57 -3.82 24.12 -1.33
C GLN A 57 -2.76 23.24 -0.68
N ILE A 58 -1.50 23.62 -0.77
CA ILE A 58 -0.39 22.91 -0.10
C ILE A 58 -0.63 22.88 1.41
N ALA A 59 -1.05 24.01 2.03
CA ALA A 59 -1.36 24.05 3.45
C ALA A 59 -2.53 23.12 3.82
N ILE A 60 -3.62 23.15 3.04
CA ILE A 60 -4.77 22.25 3.24
C ILE A 60 -4.36 20.77 3.15
N TYR A 61 -3.58 20.42 2.13
CA TYR A 61 -3.13 19.02 1.96
C TYR A 61 -2.11 18.62 3.04
N GLN A 62 -1.26 19.55 3.49
CA GLN A 62 -0.33 19.28 4.57
C GLN A 62 -1.06 18.96 5.88
N ASP A 63 -2.13 19.66 6.19
CA ASP A 63 -2.95 19.39 7.38
C ASP A 63 -3.60 17.99 7.28
N GLN A 64 -4.14 17.63 6.11
CA GLN A 64 -4.71 16.29 5.87
C GLN A 64 -3.65 15.17 5.97
N ILE A 65 -2.44 15.40 5.47
CA ILE A 65 -1.32 14.47 5.58
C ILE A 65 -0.89 14.31 7.03
N ASN A 66 -0.84 15.41 7.79
CA ASN A 66 -0.46 15.36 9.20
C ASN A 66 -1.50 14.58 10.02
N GLU A 67 -2.79 14.79 9.78
CA GLU A 67 -3.88 14.05 10.42
C GLU A 67 -3.79 12.55 10.10
N ALA A 68 -3.65 12.20 8.82
CA ALA A 68 -3.51 10.80 8.40
C ALA A 68 -2.23 10.15 8.95
N TYR A 69 -1.14 10.91 9.09
CA TYR A 69 0.10 10.44 9.69
C TYR A 69 -0.06 10.14 11.18
N GLU A 70 -0.66 11.05 11.95
CA GLU A 70 -0.93 10.82 13.38
C GLU A 70 -1.83 9.60 13.58
N GLU A 71 -2.87 9.42 12.78
CA GLU A 71 -3.71 8.22 12.81
C GLU A 71 -2.91 6.95 12.52
N PHE A 72 -2.05 6.98 11.50
CA PHE A 72 -1.21 5.83 11.17
C PHE A 72 -0.26 5.48 12.32
N VAL A 73 0.38 6.48 12.92
CA VAL A 73 1.28 6.29 14.08
C VAL A 73 0.53 5.69 15.27
N ASN A 74 -0.68 6.19 15.57
CA ASN A 74 -1.50 5.68 16.66
C ASN A 74 -1.90 4.21 16.43
N ILE A 75 -2.34 3.85 15.20
CA ILE A 75 -2.66 2.46 14.84
C ILE A 75 -1.45 1.53 15.04
N VAL A 76 -0.24 1.99 14.71
CA VAL A 76 0.97 1.20 14.94
C VAL A 76 1.30 1.11 16.41
N ALA A 77 1.19 2.21 17.15
CA ALA A 77 1.45 2.25 18.60
C ALA A 77 0.54 1.26 19.35
N ASP A 78 -0.76 1.31 19.07
CA ASP A 78 -1.76 0.42 19.66
C ASP A 78 -1.52 -1.05 19.26
N GLY A 79 -1.28 -1.31 17.97
CA GLY A 79 -1.10 -2.67 17.46
C GLY A 79 0.23 -3.32 17.86
N ARG A 80 1.21 -2.53 18.32
CA ARG A 80 2.54 -3.01 18.73
C ARG A 80 2.83 -2.81 20.22
N ASP A 81 1.87 -2.27 20.98
CA ASP A 81 2.05 -1.93 22.41
C ASP A 81 3.30 -1.03 22.62
N MET A 82 3.44 -0.03 21.76
CA MET A 82 4.55 0.92 21.76
C MET A 82 4.07 2.31 22.12
N SER A 83 4.96 3.16 22.66
CA SER A 83 4.64 4.57 22.81
C SER A 83 4.57 5.26 21.43
N VAL A 84 3.67 6.24 21.30
CA VAL A 84 3.56 7.07 20.08
C VAL A 84 4.92 7.70 19.73
N GLU A 85 5.68 8.13 20.75
CA GLU A 85 7.00 8.74 20.59
C GLU A 85 8.02 7.75 19.99
N ASP A 86 8.01 6.48 20.40
CA ASP A 86 8.90 5.46 19.87
C ASP A 86 8.51 5.07 18.45
N VAL A 87 7.21 4.99 18.16
CA VAL A 87 6.73 4.77 16.79
C VAL A 87 7.15 5.94 15.89
N LYS A 88 7.02 7.20 16.32
CA LYS A 88 7.47 8.38 15.54
C LYS A 88 8.94 8.34 15.17
N LYS A 89 9.81 7.77 16.00
CA LYS A 89 11.24 7.57 15.66
C LYS A 89 11.44 6.57 14.52
N LEU A 90 10.50 5.66 14.33
CA LEU A 90 10.53 4.64 13.28
C LEU A 90 9.69 5.02 12.05
N ALA A 91 8.84 6.04 12.17
CA ALA A 91 7.81 6.41 11.21
C ALA A 91 8.17 7.66 10.39
N ASP A 92 9.39 7.71 9.88
CA ASP A 92 9.87 8.78 8.99
C ASP A 92 9.79 8.42 7.49
N GLY A 93 9.03 7.37 7.16
CA GLY A 93 8.86 6.88 5.80
C GLY A 93 9.94 5.90 5.32
N ARG A 94 10.98 5.64 6.12
CA ARG A 94 12.00 4.66 5.75
C ARG A 94 11.49 3.23 5.79
N THR A 95 12.15 2.37 5.03
CA THR A 95 11.91 0.93 5.05
C THR A 95 12.92 0.22 5.94
N TYR A 96 12.55 -0.96 6.42
CA TYR A 96 13.35 -1.84 7.27
C TYR A 96 13.41 -3.24 6.66
N THR A 97 14.56 -3.90 6.78
CA THR A 97 14.65 -5.34 6.56
C THR A 97 13.84 -6.09 7.63
N ALA A 98 13.48 -7.34 7.37
CA ALA A 98 12.78 -8.16 8.37
C ALA A 98 13.51 -8.18 9.73
N LYS A 99 14.86 -8.28 9.71
CA LYS A 99 15.67 -8.27 10.93
C LYS A 99 15.59 -6.94 11.69
N GLN A 100 15.67 -5.83 10.96
CA GLN A 100 15.53 -4.49 11.56
C GLN A 100 14.11 -4.28 12.12
N ALA A 101 13.10 -4.68 11.36
CA ALA A 101 11.70 -4.57 11.80
C ALA A 101 11.41 -5.40 13.05
N LYS A 102 11.97 -6.62 13.16
CA LYS A 102 11.89 -7.44 14.36
C LYS A 102 12.58 -6.79 15.55
N ASN A 103 13.80 -6.27 15.35
CA ASN A 103 14.54 -5.58 16.40
C ASN A 103 13.84 -4.32 16.90
N ASN A 104 13.13 -3.63 16.02
CA ASN A 104 12.37 -2.42 16.31
C ASN A 104 10.97 -2.71 16.85
N GLY A 105 10.57 -3.97 17.00
CA GLY A 105 9.25 -4.35 17.50
C GLY A 105 8.10 -4.23 16.49
N LEU A 106 8.39 -3.91 15.22
CA LEU A 106 7.37 -3.75 14.18
C LEU A 106 6.78 -5.09 13.70
N ILE A 107 7.53 -6.18 13.85
CA ILE A 107 7.07 -7.56 13.58
C ILE A 107 7.49 -8.50 14.72
N ASP A 108 6.83 -9.63 14.84
CA ASP A 108 7.07 -10.59 15.91
C ASP A 108 8.12 -11.64 15.53
N GLU A 109 8.08 -12.13 14.30
CA GLU A 109 8.91 -13.27 13.91
C GLU A 109 9.36 -13.22 12.45
N ILE A 110 10.56 -13.76 12.21
CA ILE A 110 11.06 -14.03 10.87
C ILE A 110 10.89 -15.53 10.62
N SER A 111 10.08 -15.88 9.62
CA SER A 111 9.74 -17.26 9.32
C SER A 111 9.42 -17.47 7.86
N LEU A 112 9.58 -18.67 7.37
CA LEU A 112 9.02 -19.10 6.10
C LEU A 112 7.51 -19.36 6.25
N TYR A 113 6.76 -19.20 5.18
CA TYR A 113 5.31 -19.39 5.19
C TYR A 113 4.87 -20.80 5.68
N PRO A 114 5.51 -21.92 5.25
CA PRO A 114 5.18 -23.24 5.79
C PRO A 114 5.42 -23.34 7.30
N ASP A 115 6.57 -22.86 7.78
CA ASP A 115 6.93 -22.92 9.20
C ASP A 115 5.95 -22.10 10.06
N MET A 116 5.52 -20.95 9.56
CA MET A 116 4.49 -20.11 10.19
C MET A 116 3.16 -20.88 10.28
N LYS A 117 2.71 -21.53 9.18
CA LYS A 117 1.48 -22.36 9.18
C LYS A 117 1.56 -23.48 10.19
N ASP A 118 2.69 -24.16 10.27
CA ASP A 118 2.92 -25.25 11.26
C ASP A 118 2.86 -24.72 12.70
N ALA A 119 3.48 -23.58 12.96
CA ALA A 119 3.44 -22.94 14.27
C ALA A 119 2.00 -22.53 14.66
N MET A 120 1.25 -21.97 13.71
CA MET A 120 -0.16 -21.62 13.91
C MET A 120 -1.03 -22.86 14.14
N SER A 121 -0.84 -23.92 13.35
CA SER A 121 -1.57 -25.18 13.52
C SER A 121 -1.39 -25.77 14.90
N LYS A 122 -0.15 -25.78 15.40
CA LYS A 122 0.16 -26.24 16.77
C LYS A 122 -0.50 -25.38 17.84
N LYS A 123 -0.50 -24.05 17.65
CA LYS A 123 -1.08 -23.09 18.60
C LYS A 123 -2.61 -23.17 18.65
N LEU A 124 -3.25 -23.29 17.49
CA LEU A 124 -4.70 -23.23 17.35
C LEU A 124 -5.38 -24.62 17.39
N GLY A 125 -4.59 -25.71 17.36
CA GLY A 125 -5.11 -27.08 17.34
C GLY A 125 -5.84 -27.43 16.02
N THR A 126 -5.57 -26.73 14.94
CA THR A 126 -6.17 -26.96 13.63
C THR A 126 -5.14 -26.86 12.51
N SER A 127 -5.33 -27.68 11.48
CA SER A 127 -4.53 -27.62 10.24
C SER A 127 -5.32 -27.07 9.04
N THR A 128 -6.55 -26.63 9.29
CA THR A 128 -7.41 -26.07 8.22
C THR A 128 -7.15 -24.58 8.06
N PHE A 129 -6.70 -24.19 6.89
CA PHE A 129 -6.49 -22.82 6.50
C PHE A 129 -7.40 -22.49 5.31
N TYR A 130 -8.06 -21.34 5.40
CA TYR A 130 -8.86 -20.82 4.31
C TYR A 130 -8.06 -19.71 3.63
N GLU A 131 -7.79 -19.86 2.35
CA GLU A 131 -7.25 -18.79 1.52
C GLU A 131 -8.43 -17.97 1.00
N MET A 132 -8.40 -16.65 1.24
CA MET A 132 -9.34 -15.75 0.58
C MET A 132 -8.90 -15.67 -0.88
N GLU A 133 -9.70 -16.27 -1.78
CA GLU A 133 -9.48 -16.10 -3.22
C GLU A 133 -9.63 -14.61 -3.55
N SER A 134 -8.59 -14.02 -4.12
CA SER A 134 -8.72 -12.70 -4.73
C SER A 134 -9.63 -12.84 -5.96
N ASP A 135 -10.52 -11.86 -6.18
CA ASP A 135 -11.42 -11.81 -7.35
C ASP A 135 -10.69 -11.85 -8.73
N GLU A 136 -9.36 -11.82 -8.72
CA GLU A 136 -8.54 -12.01 -9.93
C GLU A 136 -8.82 -13.36 -10.62
N GLY A 137 -9.15 -14.41 -9.86
CA GLY A 137 -9.53 -15.72 -10.42
C GLY A 137 -10.81 -15.67 -11.25
N LEU A 138 -11.77 -14.83 -10.85
CA LEU A 138 -13.05 -14.69 -11.54
C LEU A 138 -12.89 -13.92 -12.86
N LEU A 139 -12.10 -12.87 -12.88
CA LEU A 139 -11.75 -12.13 -14.10
C LEU A 139 -10.94 -13.01 -15.06
N GLN A 140 -9.93 -13.74 -14.56
CA GLN A 140 -9.12 -14.63 -15.38
C GLN A 140 -9.93 -15.79 -15.95
N SER A 141 -10.91 -16.34 -15.22
CA SER A 141 -11.85 -17.36 -15.71
C SER A 141 -12.81 -16.80 -16.76
N LEU A 142 -13.23 -15.56 -16.64
CA LEU A 142 -14.05 -14.88 -17.66
C LEU A 142 -13.25 -14.60 -18.94
N PHE A 143 -12.01 -14.17 -18.84
CA PHE A 143 -11.14 -13.94 -19.98
C PHE A 143 -10.78 -15.25 -20.71
N SER A 144 -10.46 -16.33 -19.98
CA SER A 144 -10.17 -17.64 -20.59
C SER A 144 -11.39 -18.24 -21.28
N LYS A 145 -12.61 -18.00 -20.72
CA LYS A 145 -13.85 -18.39 -21.36
C LYS A 145 -14.14 -17.57 -22.62
N ALA A 146 -13.86 -16.27 -22.61
CA ALA A 146 -14.00 -15.40 -23.78
C ALA A 146 -13.01 -15.78 -24.88
N GLU A 147 -11.75 -16.11 -24.54
CA GLU A 147 -10.74 -16.59 -25.50
C GLU A 147 -11.16 -17.94 -26.18
N SER A 148 -11.85 -18.81 -25.44
CA SER A 148 -12.36 -20.07 -26.00
C SER A 148 -13.51 -19.90 -27.00
N LEU A 149 -14.16 -18.73 -26.99
CA LEU A 149 -15.26 -18.38 -27.90
C LEU A 149 -14.76 -17.69 -29.20
N VAL A 150 -13.49 -17.31 -29.26
CA VAL A 150 -12.90 -16.72 -30.47
C VAL A 150 -12.49 -17.87 -31.41
N PRO A 151 -13.05 -17.96 -32.64
CA PRO A 151 -12.64 -18.96 -33.58
C PRO A 151 -11.15 -18.83 -33.91
N LYS A 152 -10.37 -19.87 -33.68
CA LYS A 152 -8.97 -19.90 -34.15
C LYS A 152 -8.99 -19.90 -35.67
N SER A 153 -8.56 -18.80 -36.28
CA SER A 153 -8.34 -18.76 -37.72
C SER A 153 -7.19 -19.72 -38.06
N GLU A 154 -7.45 -20.79 -38.74
CA GLU A 154 -6.42 -21.59 -39.37
C GLU A 154 -5.79 -20.74 -40.49
N ALA A 155 -4.67 -20.11 -40.17
CA ALA A 155 -3.79 -19.60 -41.22
C ALA A 155 -3.08 -20.80 -41.86
N GLN A 156 -3.62 -21.29 -42.98
CA GLN A 156 -2.87 -22.15 -43.86
C GLN A 156 -1.73 -21.33 -44.44
N VAL A 157 -0.52 -21.70 -44.08
CA VAL A 157 0.70 -21.26 -44.76
C VAL A 157 0.82 -22.14 -46.02
N LEU A 158 0.65 -21.52 -47.19
CA LEU A 158 1.09 -22.06 -48.46
C LEU A 158 2.59 -21.76 -48.68
#